data_e625875c263ba6aff72bd2b0e0d12374
#
_entry.id   e625875c263ba6aff72bd2b0e0d12374
#
_cell.length_a   1.000
_cell.length_b   1.000
_cell.length_c   1.000
_cell.angle_alpha   90.00
_cell.angle_beta   90.00
_cell.angle_gamma   90.00
#
_symmetry.space_group_name_H-M   'P 1'
#
loop_
_entity.id
_entity.type
_entity.pdbx_description
1 polymer ?
#
loop_
_entity_poly.entity_id
_entity_poly.type
_entity_poly.pdbx_seq_one_letter_code
_entity_poly.pdbx_strand_id
1 'polypeptide(L)'
;HRIVAVTAAMPSGTGINLMQKEFPQRTFDVGIAEQHAVTFAGGMAAGGLKPFCAIYSTFLQRGYDQIVHDIALQGLPVRFAIDRAGLVGADGATHAGSYDIAYLSNLPGFVVMAAADELELMNMVATAASYNDGPIAFRYPRGEGVGIDLPEKGTPLEIGKGRIIKDGKSGVAVLNFGAHLKEVKEASEVLLQAGIDITVADARFAKPLDEELVTNLAKNHSVLISIEEGAIGGFG
;
A
#
# COMPACT_ATOMS: atom_id res chain seq x y z
N HIS A 1 1.96 -23.01 3.57
CA HIS A 1 3.14 -23.40 4.39
C HIS A 1 4.42 -22.62 4.04
N ARG A 2 4.43 -21.79 2.98
CA ARG A 2 5.62 -21.04 2.54
C ARG A 2 5.65 -19.59 3.07
N ILE A 3 4.56 -19.07 3.61
CA ILE A 3 4.50 -17.70 4.10
C ILE A 3 5.34 -17.59 5.38
N VAL A 4 6.23 -16.60 5.40
CA VAL A 4 7.05 -16.20 6.53
C VAL A 4 6.97 -14.70 6.71
N ALA A 5 7.23 -14.18 7.89
CA ALA A 5 7.21 -12.77 8.18
C ALA A 5 8.54 -12.32 8.79
N VAL A 6 9.00 -11.15 8.36
CA VAL A 6 10.20 -10.49 8.86
C VAL A 6 9.84 -9.08 9.30
N THR A 7 10.32 -8.66 10.46
CA THR A 7 10.21 -7.28 10.94
C THR A 7 11.51 -6.83 11.60
N ALA A 8 11.68 -5.54 11.81
CA ALA A 8 12.87 -4.94 12.39
C ALA A 8 12.50 -4.19 13.69
N ALA A 9 12.35 -4.92 14.80
CA ALA A 9 11.97 -4.43 16.12
C ALA A 9 10.56 -3.79 16.19
N MET A 10 9.65 -4.18 15.29
CA MET A 10 8.30 -3.61 15.19
C MET A 10 7.18 -4.69 15.26
N PRO A 11 7.30 -5.77 16.03
CA PRO A 11 6.36 -6.90 15.93
C PRO A 11 4.93 -6.51 16.34
N SER A 12 4.75 -5.70 17.38
CA SER A 12 3.42 -5.29 17.85
C SER A 12 2.78 -4.23 16.95
N GLY A 13 3.57 -3.27 16.49
CA GLY A 13 3.07 -2.20 15.63
C GLY A 13 2.61 -2.70 14.27
N THR A 14 3.34 -3.65 13.68
CA THR A 14 3.01 -4.24 12.36
C THR A 14 2.01 -5.40 12.44
N GLY A 15 1.59 -5.81 13.65
CA GLY A 15 0.71 -6.96 13.84
C GLY A 15 1.39 -8.34 13.68
N ILE A 16 2.70 -8.38 13.38
CA ILE A 16 3.46 -9.63 13.20
C ILE A 16 3.48 -10.48 14.47
N ASN A 17 3.36 -9.88 15.65
CA ASN A 17 3.24 -10.58 16.93
C ASN A 17 2.02 -11.52 16.97
N LEU A 18 0.97 -11.28 16.20
CA LEU A 18 -0.19 -12.17 16.10
C LEU A 18 0.20 -13.44 15.34
N MET A 19 0.88 -13.29 14.20
CA MET A 19 1.43 -14.43 13.46
C MET A 19 2.48 -15.19 14.26
N GLN A 20 3.29 -14.52 15.06
CA GLN A 20 4.32 -15.13 15.89
C GLN A 20 3.75 -16.07 16.96
N LYS A 21 2.59 -15.73 17.53
CA LYS A 21 1.88 -16.61 18.51
C LYS A 21 1.47 -17.93 17.89
N GLU A 22 0.97 -17.90 16.66
CA GLU A 22 0.47 -19.10 15.95
C GLU A 22 1.59 -19.85 15.22
N PHE A 23 2.57 -19.12 14.68
CA PHE A 23 3.64 -19.67 13.84
C PHE A 23 5.02 -19.10 14.22
N PRO A 24 5.54 -19.39 15.45
CA PRO A 24 6.79 -18.78 15.92
C PRO A 24 8.01 -19.10 15.04
N GLN A 25 8.03 -20.28 14.39
CA GLN A 25 9.13 -20.67 13.50
C GLN A 25 9.08 -20.03 12.09
N ARG A 26 8.05 -19.24 11.81
CA ARG A 26 7.88 -18.53 10.54
C ARG A 26 7.91 -17.02 10.71
N THR A 27 8.26 -16.54 11.87
CA THR A 27 8.27 -15.12 12.19
C THR A 27 9.63 -14.74 12.75
N PHE A 28 10.25 -13.73 12.15
CA PHE A 28 11.62 -13.31 12.43
C PHE A 28 11.66 -11.83 12.76
N ASP A 29 12.14 -11.50 13.95
CA ASP A 29 12.47 -10.12 14.34
C ASP A 29 14.00 -10.00 14.30
N VAL A 30 14.51 -9.13 13.42
CA VAL A 30 15.94 -8.94 13.21
C VAL A 30 16.53 -7.83 14.08
N GLY A 31 15.75 -7.28 15.00
CA GLY A 31 16.12 -6.09 15.76
C GLY A 31 16.07 -4.81 14.89
N ILE A 32 16.72 -3.74 15.32
CA ILE A 32 16.77 -2.45 14.59
C ILE A 32 17.79 -2.57 13.46
N ALA A 33 17.46 -3.35 12.43
CA ALA A 33 18.32 -3.68 11.30
C ALA A 33 17.52 -3.84 10.00
N GLU A 34 16.94 -2.74 9.52
CA GLU A 34 16.03 -2.72 8.36
C GLU A 34 16.73 -3.23 7.08
N GLN A 35 18.01 -2.88 6.86
CA GLN A 35 18.79 -3.40 5.74
C GLN A 35 18.86 -4.93 5.78
N HIS A 36 19.16 -5.48 6.97
CA HIS A 36 19.22 -6.93 7.16
C HIS A 36 17.84 -7.57 6.94
N ALA A 37 16.76 -6.96 7.40
CA ALA A 37 15.39 -7.45 7.18
C ALA A 37 15.09 -7.61 5.67
N VAL A 38 15.45 -6.62 4.87
CA VAL A 38 15.24 -6.64 3.41
C VAL A 38 16.08 -7.71 2.73
N THR A 39 17.40 -7.75 2.96
CA THR A 39 18.29 -8.76 2.37
C THR A 39 17.89 -10.18 2.80
N PHE A 40 17.53 -10.37 4.09
CA PHE A 40 17.09 -11.66 4.61
C PHE A 40 15.79 -12.12 3.95
N ALA A 41 14.81 -11.21 3.76
CA ALA A 41 13.60 -11.50 3.01
C ALA A 41 13.91 -11.86 1.55
N GLY A 42 14.86 -11.19 0.91
CA GLY A 42 15.36 -11.53 -0.42
C GLY A 42 15.92 -12.96 -0.50
N GLY A 43 16.77 -13.33 0.45
CA GLY A 43 17.30 -14.69 0.55
C GLY A 43 16.22 -15.75 0.75
N MET A 44 15.22 -15.46 1.58
CA MET A 44 14.05 -16.34 1.75
C MET A 44 13.23 -16.50 0.46
N ALA A 45 13.02 -15.40 -0.28
CA ALA A 45 12.32 -15.43 -1.55
C ALA A 45 13.09 -16.25 -2.60
N ALA A 46 14.40 -16.06 -2.70
CA ALA A 46 15.28 -16.86 -3.56
C ALA A 46 15.25 -18.37 -3.18
N GLY A 47 15.09 -18.69 -1.90
CA GLY A 47 14.89 -20.06 -1.39
C GLY A 47 13.47 -20.60 -1.60
N GLY A 48 12.57 -19.87 -2.27
CA GLY A 48 11.20 -20.30 -2.61
C GLY A 48 10.16 -20.10 -1.49
N LEU A 49 10.50 -19.37 -0.43
CA LEU A 49 9.54 -18.91 0.57
C LEU A 49 8.77 -17.68 0.07
N LYS A 50 7.72 -17.30 0.79
CA LYS A 50 6.89 -16.12 0.54
C LYS A 50 7.05 -15.13 1.70
N PRO A 51 8.13 -14.35 1.75
CA PRO A 51 8.38 -13.44 2.87
C PRO A 51 7.49 -12.20 2.78
N PHE A 52 6.85 -11.86 3.90
CA PHE A 52 6.28 -10.56 4.18
C PHE A 52 7.28 -9.79 5.03
N CYS A 53 7.83 -8.70 4.49
CA CYS A 53 8.73 -7.80 5.17
C CYS A 53 7.91 -6.62 5.69
N ALA A 54 7.59 -6.63 6.99
CA ALA A 54 6.70 -5.68 7.63
C ALA A 54 7.52 -4.63 8.40
N ILE A 55 7.58 -3.42 7.85
CA ILE A 55 8.40 -2.32 8.37
C ILE A 55 7.62 -1.00 8.23
N TYR A 56 7.76 -0.06 9.18
CA TYR A 56 7.20 1.27 9.06
C TYR A 56 7.80 2.03 7.87
N SER A 57 6.98 2.78 7.17
CA SER A 57 7.36 3.53 5.97
C SER A 57 8.64 4.36 6.18
N THR A 58 8.71 5.15 7.27
CA THR A 58 9.89 5.98 7.58
C THR A 58 11.16 5.15 7.80
N PHE A 59 11.06 3.97 8.40
CA PHE A 59 12.23 3.13 8.70
C PHE A 59 12.65 2.28 7.51
N LEU A 60 11.76 1.98 6.58
CA LEU A 60 12.09 1.28 5.34
C LEU A 60 13.08 2.05 4.46
N GLN A 61 13.14 3.38 4.58
CA GLN A 61 14.12 4.22 3.89
C GLN A 61 15.56 3.77 4.15
N ARG A 62 15.88 3.26 5.37
CA ARG A 62 17.20 2.73 5.71
C ARG A 62 17.58 1.47 4.90
N GLY A 63 16.57 0.72 4.42
CA GLY A 63 16.76 -0.48 3.61
C GLY A 63 16.65 -0.24 2.09
N TYR A 64 16.64 1.02 1.63
CA TYR A 64 16.38 1.33 0.22
C TYR A 64 17.42 0.74 -0.73
N ASP A 65 18.70 0.81 -0.39
CA ASP A 65 19.78 0.22 -1.21
C ASP A 65 19.57 -1.30 -1.39
N GLN A 66 19.17 -2.00 -0.32
CA GLN A 66 18.87 -3.44 -0.36
C GLN A 66 17.60 -3.73 -1.15
N ILE A 67 16.60 -2.85 -1.10
CA ILE A 67 15.40 -2.96 -1.95
C ILE A 67 15.79 -2.89 -3.43
N VAL A 68 16.72 -1.97 -3.79
CA VAL A 68 17.20 -1.83 -5.17
C VAL A 68 18.00 -3.06 -5.59
N HIS A 69 19.11 -3.36 -4.90
CA HIS A 69 20.10 -4.35 -5.33
C HIS A 69 19.67 -5.79 -5.04
N ASP A 70 19.11 -6.04 -3.85
CA ASP A 70 18.84 -7.41 -3.42
C ASP A 70 17.45 -7.88 -3.85
N ILE A 71 16.52 -6.96 -4.14
CA ILE A 71 15.13 -7.30 -4.45
C ILE A 71 14.75 -6.90 -5.88
N ALA A 72 14.72 -5.60 -6.19
CA ALA A 72 14.14 -5.10 -7.45
C ALA A 72 14.94 -5.54 -8.68
N LEU A 73 16.25 -5.38 -8.67
CA LEU A 73 17.14 -5.77 -9.80
C LEU A 73 17.13 -7.28 -10.03
N GLN A 74 16.88 -8.08 -9.00
CA GLN A 74 16.79 -9.54 -9.10
C GLN A 74 15.37 -10.04 -9.34
N GLY A 75 14.36 -9.17 -9.31
CA GLY A 75 12.96 -9.53 -9.49
C GLY A 75 12.42 -10.46 -8.39
N LEU A 76 12.98 -10.43 -7.18
CA LEU A 76 12.60 -11.36 -6.12
C LEU A 76 11.21 -11.03 -5.55
N PRO A 77 10.33 -12.03 -5.39
CA PRO A 77 8.96 -11.82 -4.95
C PRO A 77 8.87 -11.63 -3.42
N VAL A 78 9.41 -10.52 -2.93
CA VAL A 78 9.25 -10.06 -1.54
C VAL A 78 7.99 -9.22 -1.43
N ARG A 79 7.23 -9.41 -0.34
CA ARG A 79 6.00 -8.68 -0.01
C ARG A 79 6.33 -7.65 1.07
N PHE A 80 6.28 -6.38 0.73
CA PHE A 80 6.49 -5.29 1.68
C PHE A 80 5.14 -4.83 2.25
N ALA A 81 4.95 -5.08 3.55
CA ALA A 81 3.82 -4.54 4.31
C ALA A 81 4.30 -3.26 5.00
N ILE A 82 3.90 -2.10 4.45
CA ILE A 82 4.42 -0.80 4.85
C ILE A 82 3.41 -0.12 5.77
N ASP A 83 3.65 -0.22 7.06
CA ASP A 83 2.84 0.40 8.09
C ASP A 83 3.25 1.86 8.33
N ARG A 84 2.41 2.66 8.96
CA ARG A 84 2.64 4.10 9.22
C ARG A 84 2.94 4.89 7.95
N ALA A 85 2.26 4.58 6.87
CA ALA A 85 2.34 5.38 5.66
C ALA A 85 1.58 6.70 5.85
N GLY A 86 2.10 7.80 5.29
CA GLY A 86 1.53 9.12 5.44
C GLY A 86 1.83 9.78 6.79
N LEU A 87 0.92 10.65 7.25
CA LEU A 87 1.04 11.35 8.52
C LEU A 87 0.59 10.44 9.67
N VAL A 88 1.31 10.48 10.79
CA VAL A 88 1.19 9.51 11.88
C VAL A 88 0.73 10.13 13.21
N GLY A 89 0.33 11.39 13.22
CA GLY A 89 -0.21 12.06 14.39
C GLY A 89 0.75 12.03 15.59
N ALA A 90 0.35 11.37 16.66
CA ALA A 90 1.09 11.35 17.92
C ALA A 90 2.50 10.73 17.86
N ASP A 91 2.81 9.92 16.85
CA ASP A 91 4.16 9.35 16.68
C ASP A 91 5.17 10.42 16.25
N GLY A 92 4.71 11.55 15.72
CA GLY A 92 5.52 12.72 15.40
C GLY A 92 6.24 12.66 14.05
N ALA A 93 6.93 13.75 13.71
CA ALA A 93 7.54 13.98 12.39
C ALA A 93 8.57 12.90 11.99
N THR A 94 9.27 12.30 12.94
CA THR A 94 10.28 11.25 12.68
C THR A 94 9.66 9.93 12.21
N HIS A 95 8.35 9.76 12.39
CA HIS A 95 7.62 8.56 11.99
C HIS A 95 6.73 8.78 10.76
N ALA A 96 6.68 10.00 10.21
CA ALA A 96 5.91 10.30 9.01
C ALA A 96 6.44 9.52 7.80
N GLY A 97 5.55 8.79 7.12
CA GLY A 97 5.83 7.93 5.98
C GLY A 97 5.48 8.58 4.64
N SER A 98 6.25 9.58 4.22
CA SER A 98 5.89 10.43 3.07
C SER A 98 6.53 10.02 1.75
N TYR A 99 7.58 9.18 1.74
CA TYR A 99 8.44 9.00 0.58
C TYR A 99 8.38 7.62 -0.08
N ASP A 100 7.72 6.65 0.54
CA ASP A 100 7.67 5.26 0.07
C ASP A 100 7.07 5.10 -1.34
N ILE A 101 6.02 5.85 -1.67
CA ILE A 101 5.44 5.85 -3.01
C ILE A 101 6.51 6.26 -4.04
N ALA A 102 7.16 7.40 -3.80
CA ALA A 102 8.14 7.97 -4.73
C ALA A 102 9.31 7.02 -5.00
N TYR A 103 9.94 6.48 -3.94
CA TYR A 103 11.14 5.66 -4.13
C TYR A 103 10.84 4.21 -4.55
N LEU A 104 9.64 3.67 -4.28
CA LEU A 104 9.28 2.34 -4.76
C LEU A 104 8.74 2.35 -6.19
N SER A 105 8.00 3.38 -6.56
CA SER A 105 7.38 3.46 -7.89
C SER A 105 8.40 3.62 -9.02
N ASN A 106 9.59 4.15 -8.76
CA ASN A 106 10.64 4.25 -9.79
C ASN A 106 11.41 2.92 -10.02
N LEU A 107 11.27 1.93 -9.14
CA LEU A 107 12.02 0.67 -9.25
C LEU A 107 11.40 -0.28 -10.27
N PRO A 108 12.21 -1.03 -11.05
CA PRO A 108 11.68 -1.96 -12.05
C PRO A 108 10.93 -3.12 -11.41
N GLY A 109 9.88 -3.60 -12.07
CA GLY A 109 9.12 -4.79 -11.67
C GLY A 109 8.33 -4.68 -10.36
N PHE A 110 8.37 -3.54 -9.69
CA PHE A 110 7.62 -3.33 -8.45
C PHE A 110 6.12 -3.15 -8.70
N VAL A 111 5.30 -3.77 -7.85
CA VAL A 111 3.88 -3.42 -7.69
C VAL A 111 3.73 -2.59 -6.42
N VAL A 112 3.05 -1.43 -6.50
CA VAL A 112 2.86 -0.51 -5.37
C VAL A 112 1.38 -0.21 -5.19
N MET A 113 0.84 -0.57 -4.03
CA MET A 113 -0.57 -0.43 -3.66
C MET A 113 -0.75 0.45 -2.42
N ALA A 114 -1.90 1.12 -2.31
CA ALA A 114 -2.31 1.82 -1.09
C ALA A 114 -3.75 1.46 -0.73
N ALA A 115 -3.94 0.99 0.49
CA ALA A 115 -5.26 0.59 0.98
C ALA A 115 -6.12 1.80 1.33
N ALA A 116 -7.35 1.84 0.81
CA ALA A 116 -8.33 2.88 1.11
C ALA A 116 -9.07 2.63 2.45
N ASP A 117 -9.17 1.36 2.84
CA ASP A 117 -9.83 0.91 4.06
C ASP A 117 -9.30 -0.49 4.47
N GLU A 118 -9.81 -1.03 5.59
CA GLU A 118 -9.39 -2.34 6.10
C GLU A 118 -9.78 -3.52 5.20
N LEU A 119 -10.85 -3.42 4.43
CA LEU A 119 -11.23 -4.44 3.45
C LEU A 119 -10.26 -4.45 2.26
N GLU A 120 -9.91 -3.27 1.74
CA GLU A 120 -8.89 -3.16 0.70
C GLU A 120 -7.51 -3.64 1.20
N LEU A 121 -7.16 -3.35 2.46
CA LEU A 121 -5.93 -3.88 3.07
C LEU A 121 -5.95 -5.42 3.10
N MET A 122 -7.04 -6.03 3.53
CA MET A 122 -7.21 -7.48 3.54
C MET A 122 -7.08 -8.08 2.14
N ASN A 123 -7.68 -7.43 1.13
CA ASN A 123 -7.58 -7.84 -0.27
C ASN A 123 -6.15 -7.66 -0.82
N MET A 124 -5.44 -6.60 -0.44
CA MET A 124 -4.03 -6.37 -0.82
C MET A 124 -3.09 -7.39 -0.18
N VAL A 125 -3.34 -7.81 1.06
CA VAL A 125 -2.60 -8.94 1.69
C VAL A 125 -2.83 -10.22 0.91
N ALA A 126 -4.07 -10.53 0.52
CA ALA A 126 -4.40 -11.71 -0.30
C ALA A 126 -3.74 -11.63 -1.70
N THR A 127 -3.74 -10.44 -2.30
CA THR A 127 -3.07 -10.17 -3.58
C THR A 127 -1.56 -10.44 -3.46
N ALA A 128 -0.92 -9.85 -2.46
CA ALA A 128 0.51 -10.04 -2.21
C ALA A 128 0.86 -11.52 -1.92
N ALA A 129 0.02 -12.25 -1.19
CA ALA A 129 0.22 -13.68 -0.91
C ALA A 129 0.17 -14.54 -2.18
N SER A 130 -0.65 -14.15 -3.17
CA SER A 130 -0.81 -14.86 -4.44
C SER A 130 0.21 -14.46 -5.50
N TYR A 131 0.69 -13.22 -5.49
CA TYR A 131 1.61 -12.67 -6.48
C TYR A 131 3.03 -13.22 -6.33
N ASN A 132 3.65 -13.66 -7.44
CA ASN A 132 4.99 -14.25 -7.44
C ASN A 132 5.91 -13.74 -8.57
N ASP A 133 5.46 -12.78 -9.37
CA ASP A 133 6.18 -12.35 -10.58
C ASP A 133 7.21 -11.23 -10.31
N GLY A 134 7.32 -10.79 -9.05
CA GLY A 134 8.26 -9.77 -8.62
C GLY A 134 7.93 -9.18 -7.26
N PRO A 135 8.62 -8.11 -6.85
CA PRO A 135 8.36 -7.46 -5.58
C PRO A 135 7.02 -6.72 -5.60
N ILE A 136 6.32 -6.77 -4.47
CA ILE A 136 5.03 -6.12 -4.28
C ILE A 136 4.97 -5.44 -2.92
N ALA A 137 4.49 -4.20 -2.90
CA ALA A 137 4.31 -3.40 -1.70
C ALA A 137 2.85 -2.96 -1.56
N PHE A 138 2.37 -2.95 -0.33
CA PHE A 138 1.11 -2.33 0.05
C PHE A 138 1.32 -1.48 1.30
N ARG A 139 0.82 -0.25 1.24
CA ARG A 139 0.97 0.74 2.31
C ARG A 139 -0.37 1.04 2.97
N TYR A 140 -0.33 1.31 4.27
CA TYR A 140 -1.50 1.62 5.07
C TYR A 140 -1.15 2.58 6.22
N PRO A 141 -2.11 3.40 6.68
CA PRO A 141 -1.86 4.42 7.69
C PRO A 141 -1.75 3.83 9.10
N ARG A 142 -1.27 4.64 10.04
CA ARG A 142 -1.45 4.43 11.47
C ARG A 142 -2.85 4.89 11.87
N GLY A 143 -3.66 4.00 12.39
CA GLY A 143 -5.01 4.35 12.83
C GLY A 143 -5.89 3.13 13.01
N GLU A 144 -7.14 3.40 13.36
CA GLU A 144 -8.20 2.40 13.38
C GLU A 144 -8.85 2.31 11.99
N GLY A 145 -9.43 1.16 11.66
CA GLY A 145 -10.22 1.00 10.46
C GLY A 145 -11.48 1.88 10.47
N VAL A 146 -12.10 2.05 9.32
CA VAL A 146 -13.35 2.85 9.19
C VAL A 146 -14.60 2.10 9.64
N GLY A 147 -14.47 0.82 10.03
CA GLY A 147 -15.55 0.01 10.59
C GLY A 147 -16.35 -0.77 9.54
N ILE A 148 -15.69 -1.22 8.48
CA ILE A 148 -16.31 -2.06 7.45
C ILE A 148 -16.39 -3.51 7.94
N ASP A 149 -17.51 -4.18 7.67
CA ASP A 149 -17.66 -5.62 7.90
C ASP A 149 -16.66 -6.40 7.03
N LEU A 150 -15.80 -7.18 7.67
CA LEU A 150 -14.78 -7.95 6.97
C LEU A 150 -15.27 -9.37 6.66
N PRO A 151 -15.05 -9.88 5.43
CA PRO A 151 -15.27 -11.27 5.12
C PRO A 151 -14.24 -12.17 5.83
N GLU A 152 -14.49 -13.46 5.86
CA GLU A 152 -13.54 -14.41 6.45
C GLU A 152 -12.17 -14.41 5.75
N LYS A 153 -12.13 -14.10 4.45
CA LYS A 153 -10.93 -14.10 3.61
C LYS A 153 -10.93 -12.95 2.63
N GLY A 154 -9.76 -12.34 2.43
CA GLY A 154 -9.56 -11.35 1.38
C GLY A 154 -9.59 -11.98 -0.02
N THR A 155 -10.03 -11.20 -0.99
CA THR A 155 -10.05 -11.55 -2.41
C THR A 155 -8.87 -10.86 -3.12
N PRO A 156 -8.00 -11.61 -3.83
CA PRO A 156 -6.93 -10.99 -4.60
C PRO A 156 -7.47 -9.99 -5.63
N LEU A 157 -6.86 -8.82 -5.68
CA LEU A 157 -7.16 -7.77 -6.66
C LEU A 157 -6.49 -8.07 -8.00
N GLU A 158 -7.10 -7.63 -9.09
CA GLU A 158 -6.45 -7.59 -10.40
C GLU A 158 -5.37 -6.50 -10.38
N ILE A 159 -4.13 -6.90 -10.70
CA ILE A 159 -2.97 -6.00 -10.66
C ILE A 159 -3.14 -4.85 -11.64
N GLY A 160 -2.96 -3.62 -11.15
CA GLY A 160 -3.05 -2.42 -11.97
C GLY A 160 -4.48 -1.98 -12.29
N LYS A 161 -5.51 -2.47 -11.56
CA LYS A 161 -6.89 -2.04 -11.74
C LYS A 161 -7.42 -1.27 -10.54
N GLY A 162 -7.78 -0.02 -10.81
CA GLY A 162 -8.57 0.83 -9.92
C GLY A 162 -10.06 0.53 -10.00
N ARG A 163 -10.87 1.40 -9.39
CA ARG A 163 -12.34 1.27 -9.41
C ARG A 163 -13.04 2.62 -9.37
N ILE A 164 -14.21 2.72 -9.98
CA ILE A 164 -15.14 3.82 -9.77
C ILE A 164 -15.96 3.51 -8.50
N ILE A 165 -15.99 4.45 -7.59
CA ILE A 165 -16.78 4.38 -6.36
C ILE A 165 -18.14 5.03 -6.56
N LYS A 166 -18.17 6.15 -7.28
CA LYS A 166 -19.36 6.92 -7.60
C LYS A 166 -19.18 7.64 -8.92
N ASP A 167 -20.15 7.52 -9.82
CA ASP A 167 -20.23 8.33 -11.03
C ASP A 167 -21.00 9.62 -10.76
N GLY A 168 -20.40 10.76 -11.08
CA GLY A 168 -20.99 12.10 -10.95
C GLY A 168 -21.22 12.78 -12.29
N LYS A 169 -21.95 13.90 -12.29
CA LYS A 169 -22.38 14.61 -13.50
C LYS A 169 -21.81 16.02 -13.64
N SER A 170 -21.02 16.50 -12.65
CA SER A 170 -20.52 17.87 -12.62
C SER A 170 -19.33 18.14 -13.54
N GLY A 171 -18.74 17.11 -14.18
CA GLY A 171 -17.49 17.24 -14.93
C GLY A 171 -16.25 17.37 -14.04
N VAL A 172 -16.34 17.06 -12.75
CA VAL A 172 -15.23 17.00 -11.80
C VAL A 172 -15.04 15.55 -11.36
N ALA A 173 -13.82 15.04 -11.41
CA ALA A 173 -13.44 13.74 -10.87
C ALA A 173 -12.37 13.86 -9.80
N VAL A 174 -12.48 13.02 -8.76
CA VAL A 174 -11.46 12.84 -7.73
C VAL A 174 -10.93 11.41 -7.83
N LEU A 175 -9.62 11.28 -8.05
CA LEU A 175 -8.89 10.01 -8.02
C LEU A 175 -8.14 9.91 -6.70
N ASN A 176 -8.66 9.10 -5.80
CA ASN A 176 -8.06 8.85 -4.50
C ASN A 176 -7.01 7.74 -4.58
N PHE A 177 -5.91 7.87 -3.85
CA PHE A 177 -4.92 6.82 -3.65
C PHE A 177 -4.63 6.65 -2.16
N GLY A 178 -5.15 5.58 -1.56
CA GLY A 178 -4.95 5.23 -0.16
C GLY A 178 -6.03 5.74 0.79
N ALA A 179 -5.65 6.07 2.01
CA ALA A 179 -6.52 6.15 3.18
C ALA A 179 -7.59 7.26 3.19
N HIS A 180 -7.50 8.26 2.31
CA HIS A 180 -8.44 9.40 2.31
C HIS A 180 -9.78 9.15 1.57
N LEU A 181 -10.06 7.92 1.16
CA LEU A 181 -11.30 7.61 0.44
C LEU A 181 -12.56 7.94 1.26
N LYS A 182 -12.52 7.77 2.58
CA LYS A 182 -13.63 8.12 3.46
C LYS A 182 -13.93 9.61 3.40
N GLU A 183 -12.91 10.45 3.58
CA GLU A 183 -13.01 11.91 3.54
C GLU A 183 -13.45 12.41 2.16
N VAL A 184 -12.97 11.78 1.08
CA VAL A 184 -13.42 12.07 -0.29
C VAL A 184 -14.90 11.76 -0.48
N LYS A 185 -15.37 10.64 0.05
CA LYS A 185 -16.82 10.29 0.01
C LYS A 185 -17.65 11.30 0.80
N GLU A 186 -17.24 11.65 2.01
CA GLU A 186 -17.91 12.65 2.84
C GLU A 186 -17.97 14.03 2.14
N ALA A 187 -16.84 14.47 1.57
CA ALA A 187 -16.77 15.70 0.78
C ALA A 187 -17.69 15.64 -0.46
N SER A 188 -17.78 14.48 -1.13
CA SER A 188 -18.67 14.26 -2.26
C SER A 188 -20.15 14.46 -1.88
N GLU A 189 -20.58 14.03 -0.69
CA GLU A 189 -21.95 14.23 -0.22
C GLU A 189 -22.24 15.70 0.11
N VAL A 190 -21.27 16.42 0.71
CA VAL A 190 -21.39 17.87 0.95
C VAL A 190 -21.50 18.64 -0.36
N LEU A 191 -20.66 18.32 -1.35
CA LEU A 191 -20.70 18.94 -2.68
C LEU A 191 -22.02 18.65 -3.41
N LEU A 192 -22.56 17.44 -3.29
CA LEU A 192 -23.83 17.08 -3.89
C LEU A 192 -24.98 17.94 -3.35
N GLN A 193 -25.00 18.24 -2.04
CA GLN A 193 -25.97 19.16 -1.44
C GLN A 193 -25.86 20.58 -1.99
N ALA A 194 -24.66 20.99 -2.43
CA ALA A 194 -24.41 22.25 -3.11
C ALA A 194 -24.67 22.22 -4.63
N GLY A 195 -25.20 21.10 -5.15
CA GLY A 195 -25.50 20.91 -6.58
C GLY A 195 -24.29 20.47 -7.43
N ILE A 196 -23.18 20.09 -6.81
CA ILE A 196 -21.96 19.64 -7.49
C ILE A 196 -21.80 18.13 -7.30
N ASP A 197 -22.19 17.35 -8.30
CA ASP A 197 -22.14 15.89 -8.27
C ASP A 197 -20.82 15.38 -8.89
N ILE A 198 -19.82 15.11 -8.05
CA ILE A 198 -18.47 14.69 -8.49
C ILE A 198 -18.37 13.17 -8.69
N THR A 199 -17.52 12.76 -9.64
CA THR A 199 -17.07 11.37 -9.79
C THR A 199 -15.97 11.09 -8.75
N VAL A 200 -16.06 9.92 -8.08
CA VAL A 200 -15.05 9.45 -7.13
C VAL A 200 -14.49 8.12 -7.60
N ALA A 201 -13.19 8.02 -7.72
CA ALA A 201 -12.46 6.80 -8.07
C ALA A 201 -11.37 6.49 -7.04
N ASP A 202 -11.05 5.21 -6.89
CA ASP A 202 -9.97 4.70 -6.06
C ASP A 202 -8.93 4.03 -6.97
N ALA A 203 -7.73 4.57 -7.01
CA ALA A 203 -6.65 4.11 -7.87
C ALA A 203 -6.10 2.75 -7.47
N ARG A 204 -6.10 2.41 -6.16
CA ARG A 204 -5.53 1.19 -5.58
C ARG A 204 -4.03 1.00 -5.83
N PHE A 205 -3.57 1.27 -7.08
CA PHE A 205 -2.20 1.03 -7.55
C PHE A 205 -1.56 2.33 -8.02
N ALA A 206 -0.37 2.64 -7.49
CA ALA A 206 0.50 3.64 -8.09
C ALA A 206 1.31 2.99 -9.23
N LYS A 207 1.61 1.68 -9.09
CA LYS A 207 2.35 0.91 -10.09
C LYS A 207 1.91 -0.57 -10.09
N PRO A 208 1.55 -1.14 -11.25
CA PRO A 208 1.27 -0.40 -12.49
C PRO A 208 0.03 0.48 -12.31
N LEU A 209 0.01 1.63 -12.96
CA LEU A 209 -1.14 2.53 -12.97
C LEU A 209 -2.24 1.97 -13.86
N ASP A 210 -3.50 2.14 -13.46
CA ASP A 210 -4.64 1.89 -14.35
C ASP A 210 -4.77 3.04 -15.36
N GLU A 211 -3.99 2.96 -16.45
CA GLU A 211 -3.95 3.99 -17.49
C GLU A 211 -5.31 4.17 -18.16
N GLU A 212 -6.11 3.11 -18.28
CA GLU A 212 -7.45 3.16 -18.84
C GLU A 212 -8.39 3.99 -17.95
N LEU A 213 -8.41 3.71 -16.65
CA LEU A 213 -9.20 4.48 -15.68
C LEU A 213 -8.79 5.95 -15.70
N VAL A 214 -7.50 6.26 -15.56
CA VAL A 214 -6.99 7.64 -15.55
C VAL A 214 -7.32 8.37 -16.84
N THR A 215 -7.10 7.72 -17.99
CA THR A 215 -7.40 8.29 -19.31
C THR A 215 -8.89 8.56 -19.48
N ASN A 216 -9.75 7.65 -19.03
CA ASN A 216 -11.21 7.82 -19.07
C ASN A 216 -11.68 8.96 -18.17
N LEU A 217 -11.14 9.06 -16.95
CA LEU A 217 -11.44 10.18 -16.05
C LEU A 217 -11.03 11.51 -16.68
N ALA A 218 -9.82 11.61 -17.21
CA ALA A 218 -9.29 12.83 -17.84
C ALA A 218 -10.06 13.25 -19.11
N LYS A 219 -10.54 12.30 -19.91
CA LYS A 219 -11.32 12.60 -21.15
C LYS A 219 -12.75 13.02 -20.86
N ASN A 220 -13.36 12.50 -19.80
CA ASN A 220 -14.78 12.69 -19.53
C ASN A 220 -15.06 13.79 -18.49
N HIS A 221 -14.03 14.38 -17.87
CA HIS A 221 -14.17 15.41 -16.87
C HIS A 221 -13.30 16.63 -17.23
N SER A 222 -13.80 17.81 -16.91
CA SER A 222 -13.08 19.08 -17.11
C SER A 222 -11.98 19.32 -16.07
N VAL A 223 -12.14 18.67 -14.89
CA VAL A 223 -11.20 18.76 -13.76
C VAL A 223 -10.99 17.36 -13.21
N LEU A 224 -9.72 16.97 -13.08
CA LEU A 224 -9.29 15.76 -12.39
C LEU A 224 -8.39 16.16 -11.21
N ILE A 225 -8.75 15.71 -10.01
CA ILE A 225 -8.04 15.97 -8.76
C ILE A 225 -7.49 14.65 -8.24
N SER A 226 -6.18 14.55 -8.00
CA SER A 226 -5.58 13.42 -7.28
C SER A 226 -5.46 13.74 -5.80
N ILE A 227 -5.70 12.72 -4.94
CA ILE A 227 -5.54 12.82 -3.48
C ILE A 227 -4.69 11.65 -3.01
N GLU A 228 -3.60 11.97 -2.30
CA GLU A 228 -2.70 11.01 -1.67
C GLU A 228 -2.12 11.53 -0.36
N GLU A 229 -1.62 10.63 0.48
CA GLU A 229 -0.73 10.96 1.61
C GLU A 229 0.71 10.62 1.27
N GLY A 230 1.40 11.52 0.59
CA GLY A 230 2.75 11.31 0.11
C GLY A 230 3.52 12.61 -0.02
N ALA A 231 4.56 12.59 -0.85
CA ALA A 231 5.38 13.74 -1.20
C ALA A 231 5.22 14.07 -2.67
N ILE A 232 5.59 15.28 -3.07
CA ILE A 232 5.69 15.66 -4.51
C ILE A 232 6.60 14.64 -5.22
N GLY A 233 6.12 14.10 -6.33
CA GLY A 233 6.77 12.99 -7.05
C GLY A 233 6.32 11.61 -6.57
N GLY A 234 5.25 11.54 -5.75
CA GLY A 234 4.56 10.32 -5.35
C GLY A 234 3.59 9.82 -6.42
N PHE A 235 2.29 9.77 -6.10
CA PHE A 235 1.26 9.26 -7.00
C PHE A 235 0.76 10.32 -7.99
N GLY A 236 0.49 11.56 -7.50
CA GLY A 236 -0.11 12.67 -8.25
C GLY A 236 0.79 13.41 -9.23
#